data_7de991d84138a1bc6077477e19bfd941
#
_entry.id   7de991d84138a1bc6077477e19bfd941
#
_cell.length_a   1.000
_cell.length_b   1.000
_cell.length_c   1.000
_cell.angle_alpha   90.00
_cell.angle_beta   90.00
_cell.angle_gamma   90.00
#
_symmetry.space_group_name_H-M   'P 1'
#
loop_
_entity.id
_entity.type
_entity.pdbx_description
1 polymer ?
#
loop_
_entity_poly.entity_id
_entity_poly.type
_entity_poly.pdbx_seq_one_letter_code
_entity_poly.pdbx_strand_id
1 'polypeptide(L)'
;RDLVRSRGLGDVYKRQVEIAGDVETEVTGVNIDSRKIKDSHLFVAMKGTQVDGHKFIPKAIELGAKSILCEDMPEEKVEGITYVKVESTEDAVGKVATLFYGDPSKKLKLVGVTGTNGKTTIATLLYNMFRKFGHKCGLLSTVCNYIEDEAIPADHTTPDPIELNLLLLSLIHISEPTRPY
;
A
#
# COMPACT_ATOMS: atom_id res chain seq x y z
N ARG A 1 15.98 -7.53 -0.65
CA ARG A 1 14.53 -7.51 -1.04
C ARG A 1 13.87 -8.61 -0.23
N ASP A 2 13.15 -8.23 0.81
CA ASP A 2 12.38 -9.19 1.60
C ASP A 2 11.14 -9.53 0.80
N LEU A 3 11.11 -10.74 0.25
CA LEU A 3 9.95 -11.29 -0.45
C LEU A 3 8.88 -11.63 0.59
N VAL A 4 7.71 -11.03 0.47
CA VAL A 4 6.57 -11.38 1.32
C VAL A 4 5.87 -12.58 0.69
N ARG A 5 5.74 -13.66 1.45
CA ARG A 5 5.00 -14.85 1.04
C ARG A 5 3.51 -14.66 1.35
N SER A 6 2.66 -15.24 0.53
CA SER A 6 1.21 -15.21 0.73
C SER A 6 0.75 -15.79 2.07
N ARG A 7 1.58 -16.61 2.73
CA ARG A 7 1.37 -17.08 4.10
C ARG A 7 1.27 -15.94 5.12
N GLY A 8 2.04 -14.84 4.95
CA GLY A 8 1.92 -13.66 5.80
C GLY A 8 0.57 -12.96 5.67
N LEU A 9 -0.08 -13.07 4.52
CA LEU A 9 -1.43 -12.54 4.30
C LEU A 9 -2.49 -13.32 5.09
N GLY A 10 -2.34 -14.65 5.23
CA GLY A 10 -3.24 -15.49 6.04
C GLY A 10 -3.14 -15.23 7.55
N ASP A 11 -1.95 -14.85 8.05
CA ASP A 11 -1.75 -14.55 9.49
C ASP A 11 -2.43 -13.26 9.94
N VAL A 12 -2.64 -12.30 9.02
CA VAL A 12 -3.31 -11.02 9.30
C VAL A 12 -4.80 -11.20 9.57
N TYR A 13 -5.41 -12.25 9.00
CA TYR A 13 -6.86 -12.45 9.02
C TYR A 13 -7.28 -13.79 9.65
N LYS A 14 -6.76 -14.14 10.80
CA LYS A 14 -7.00 -15.43 11.51
C LYS A 14 -8.46 -15.84 11.73
N ARG A 15 -9.44 -15.06 11.30
CA ARG A 15 -10.86 -15.36 11.59
C ARG A 15 -11.81 -15.56 10.40
N GLN A 16 -11.48 -15.11 9.16
CA GLN A 16 -12.45 -15.20 8.03
C GLN A 16 -11.79 -15.20 6.65
N VAL A 17 -10.66 -15.88 6.47
CA VAL A 17 -9.98 -15.95 5.17
C VAL A 17 -10.16 -17.34 4.58
N GLU A 18 -10.77 -17.41 3.41
CA GLU A 18 -10.75 -18.59 2.57
C GLU A 18 -9.61 -18.44 1.56
N ILE A 19 -8.68 -19.39 1.55
CA ILE A 19 -7.55 -19.40 0.62
C ILE A 19 -7.70 -20.59 -0.33
N ALA A 20 -7.58 -20.31 -1.62
CA ALA A 20 -7.54 -21.34 -2.66
C ALA A 20 -6.28 -21.14 -3.51
N GLY A 21 -5.41 -22.14 -3.54
CA GLY A 21 -4.12 -22.12 -4.22
C GLY A 21 -2.94 -22.34 -3.27
N ASP A 22 -1.74 -22.02 -3.73
CA ASP A 22 -0.51 -22.22 -2.97
C ASP A 22 -0.24 -21.03 -2.04
N VAL A 23 -0.22 -21.29 -0.73
CA VAL A 23 0.04 -20.29 0.31
C VAL A 23 1.50 -19.83 0.37
N GLU A 24 2.42 -20.53 -0.27
CA GLU A 24 3.84 -20.17 -0.33
C GLU A 24 4.17 -19.33 -1.58
N THR A 25 3.16 -18.90 -2.36
CA THR A 25 3.36 -18.04 -3.54
C THR A 25 4.08 -16.75 -3.14
N GLU A 26 5.20 -16.49 -3.80
CA GLU A 26 5.97 -15.26 -3.59
C GLU A 26 5.29 -14.08 -4.29
N VAL A 27 5.17 -12.97 -3.55
CA VAL A 27 4.58 -11.72 -4.04
C VAL A 27 5.67 -10.67 -4.17
N THR A 28 5.84 -10.14 -5.38
CA THR A 28 6.87 -9.13 -5.70
C THR A 28 6.33 -7.70 -5.71
N GLY A 29 5.01 -7.52 -5.69
CA GLY A 29 4.34 -6.23 -5.66
C GLY A 29 2.87 -6.34 -5.34
N VAL A 30 2.26 -5.25 -4.88
CA VAL A 30 0.82 -5.14 -4.58
C VAL A 30 0.25 -4.00 -5.39
N ASN A 31 -0.89 -4.21 -6.06
CA ASN A 31 -1.60 -3.17 -6.81
C ASN A 31 -3.11 -3.34 -6.76
N ILE A 32 -3.82 -2.21 -6.77
CA ILE A 32 -5.28 -2.12 -6.93
C ILE A 32 -5.67 -1.83 -8.39
N ASP A 33 -4.74 -1.32 -9.20
CA ASP A 33 -4.95 -1.06 -10.63
C ASP A 33 -4.40 -2.21 -11.47
N SER A 34 -5.29 -2.92 -12.17
CA SER A 34 -4.92 -4.05 -13.02
C SER A 34 -3.90 -3.67 -14.11
N ARG A 35 -3.87 -2.43 -14.57
CA ARG A 35 -2.93 -1.94 -15.60
C ARG A 35 -1.49 -1.84 -15.10
N LYS A 36 -1.29 -1.74 -13.78
CA LYS A 36 0.02 -1.65 -13.12
C LYS A 36 0.55 -3.01 -12.65
N ILE A 37 -0.19 -4.07 -12.90
CA ILE A 37 0.22 -5.43 -12.55
C ILE A 37 1.44 -5.86 -13.38
N LYS A 38 2.36 -6.54 -12.72
CA LYS A 38 3.54 -7.17 -13.29
C LYS A 38 3.61 -8.62 -12.81
N ASP A 39 4.61 -9.35 -13.30
CA ASP A 39 4.80 -10.74 -12.90
C ASP A 39 4.92 -10.91 -11.39
N SER A 40 4.25 -11.94 -10.86
CA SER A 40 4.20 -12.29 -9.43
C SER A 40 3.62 -11.20 -8.52
N HIS A 41 2.81 -10.27 -9.05
CA HIS A 41 2.10 -9.30 -8.22
C HIS A 41 0.87 -9.91 -7.55
N LEU A 42 0.52 -9.31 -6.38
CA LEU A 42 -0.80 -9.42 -5.76
C LEU A 42 -1.72 -8.34 -6.34
N PHE A 43 -2.80 -8.75 -6.97
CA PHE A 43 -3.89 -7.85 -7.37
C PHE A 43 -4.96 -7.81 -6.29
N VAL A 44 -5.34 -6.61 -5.85
CA VAL A 44 -6.44 -6.39 -4.91
C VAL A 44 -7.67 -5.95 -5.69
N ALA A 45 -8.64 -6.84 -5.81
CA ALA A 45 -9.91 -6.58 -6.51
C ALA A 45 -10.87 -5.80 -5.62
N MET A 46 -10.69 -4.48 -5.57
CA MET A 46 -11.52 -3.60 -4.74
C MET A 46 -12.91 -3.40 -5.32
N LYS A 47 -13.92 -3.43 -4.46
CA LYS A 47 -15.30 -3.11 -4.81
C LYS A 47 -15.49 -1.59 -4.77
N GLY A 48 -15.18 -0.93 -5.87
CA GLY A 48 -15.32 0.53 -5.99
C GLY A 48 -16.78 0.96 -6.14
N THR A 49 -17.06 2.24 -5.86
CA THR A 49 -18.42 2.82 -5.97
C THR A 49 -18.92 2.92 -7.41
N GLN A 50 -18.03 3.04 -8.40
CA GLN A 50 -18.39 3.16 -9.81
C GLN A 50 -18.07 1.89 -10.61
N VAL A 51 -17.00 1.19 -10.26
CA VAL A 51 -16.54 0.00 -10.99
C VAL A 51 -16.13 -1.07 -9.99
N ASP A 52 -16.61 -2.28 -10.21
CA ASP A 52 -16.21 -3.45 -9.44
C ASP A 52 -14.88 -4.01 -9.98
N GLY A 53 -13.86 -3.98 -9.12
CA GLY A 53 -12.52 -4.48 -9.43
C GLY A 53 -12.45 -5.97 -9.74
N HIS A 54 -13.43 -6.77 -9.29
CA HIS A 54 -13.49 -8.20 -9.58
C HIS A 54 -13.56 -8.49 -11.09
N LYS A 55 -14.14 -7.58 -11.88
CA LYS A 55 -14.19 -7.69 -13.35
C LYS A 55 -12.82 -7.67 -14.01
N PHE A 56 -11.82 -7.15 -13.33
CA PHE A 56 -10.46 -7.05 -13.84
C PHE A 56 -9.54 -8.20 -13.41
N ILE A 57 -10.05 -9.17 -12.63
CA ILE A 57 -9.27 -10.34 -12.21
C ILE A 57 -8.68 -11.08 -13.41
N PRO A 58 -9.44 -11.42 -14.47
CA PRO A 58 -8.88 -12.12 -15.63
C PRO A 58 -7.74 -11.35 -16.27
N LYS A 59 -7.91 -10.02 -16.44
CA LYS A 59 -6.89 -9.16 -17.02
C LYS A 59 -5.64 -9.05 -16.14
N ALA A 60 -5.80 -9.02 -14.82
CA ALA A 60 -4.67 -8.98 -13.89
C ALA A 60 -3.87 -10.30 -13.98
N ILE A 61 -4.52 -11.43 -14.13
CA ILE A 61 -3.88 -12.74 -14.33
C ILE A 61 -3.11 -12.78 -15.65
N GLU A 62 -3.69 -12.28 -16.74
CA GLU A 62 -3.03 -12.18 -18.06
C GLU A 62 -1.75 -11.33 -17.98
N LEU A 63 -1.74 -10.28 -17.13
CA LEU A 63 -0.59 -9.41 -16.93
C LEU A 63 0.44 -9.96 -15.92
N GLY A 64 0.21 -11.15 -15.36
CA GLY A 64 1.16 -11.86 -14.52
C GLY A 64 0.86 -11.86 -13.02
N ALA A 65 -0.33 -11.45 -12.58
CA ALA A 65 -0.71 -11.62 -11.19
C ALA A 65 -0.69 -13.10 -10.80
N LYS A 66 -0.04 -13.42 -9.69
CA LYS A 66 0.00 -14.79 -9.11
C LYS A 66 -0.85 -14.92 -7.85
N SER A 67 -1.25 -13.79 -7.28
CA SER A 67 -2.13 -13.76 -6.12
C SER A 67 -3.25 -12.74 -6.32
N ILE A 68 -4.45 -13.09 -5.89
CA ILE A 68 -5.65 -12.26 -6.00
C ILE A 68 -6.28 -12.13 -4.62
N LEU A 69 -6.50 -10.90 -4.17
CA LEU A 69 -7.29 -10.59 -2.98
C LEU A 69 -8.67 -10.11 -3.44
N CYS A 70 -9.74 -10.78 -3.01
CA CYS A 70 -11.11 -10.53 -3.47
C CYS A 70 -12.13 -10.71 -2.34
N GLU A 71 -13.31 -10.12 -2.50
CA GLU A 71 -14.46 -10.35 -1.61
C GLU A 71 -15.30 -11.51 -2.11
N ASP A 72 -15.43 -11.60 -3.42
CA ASP A 72 -16.17 -12.69 -4.09
C ASP A 72 -15.19 -13.56 -4.87
N MET A 73 -15.16 -14.85 -4.54
CA MET A 73 -14.33 -15.83 -5.26
C MET A 73 -14.89 -16.02 -6.67
N PRO A 74 -14.06 -16.03 -7.72
CA PRO A 74 -14.50 -16.38 -9.05
C PRO A 74 -14.96 -17.85 -9.08
N GLU A 75 -16.00 -18.13 -9.88
CA GLU A 75 -16.52 -19.50 -10.07
C GLU A 75 -15.45 -20.40 -10.70
N GLU A 76 -14.75 -19.88 -11.70
CA GLU A 76 -13.63 -20.57 -12.35
C GLU A 76 -12.31 -20.05 -11.79
N LYS A 77 -11.54 -20.95 -11.17
CA LYS A 77 -10.22 -20.67 -10.64
C LYS A 77 -9.15 -21.11 -11.62
N VAL A 78 -8.21 -20.22 -11.93
CA VAL A 78 -7.09 -20.52 -12.81
C VAL A 78 -6.02 -21.26 -12.01
N GLU A 79 -5.52 -22.37 -12.56
CA GLU A 79 -4.44 -23.15 -11.94
C GLU A 79 -3.16 -22.31 -11.80
N GLY A 80 -2.46 -22.45 -10.67
CA GLY A 80 -1.25 -21.68 -10.38
C GLY A 80 -1.49 -20.26 -9.87
N ILE A 81 -2.74 -19.86 -9.63
CA ILE A 81 -3.11 -18.58 -9.02
C ILE A 81 -3.62 -18.81 -7.60
N THR A 82 -3.15 -18.03 -6.66
CA THR A 82 -3.61 -18.04 -5.27
C THR A 82 -4.70 -17.00 -5.07
N TYR A 83 -5.87 -17.45 -4.65
CA TYR A 83 -7.00 -16.57 -4.32
C TYR A 83 -7.16 -16.49 -2.81
N VAL A 84 -7.31 -15.27 -2.33
CA VAL A 84 -7.53 -14.97 -0.91
C VAL A 84 -8.84 -14.20 -0.80
N LYS A 85 -9.86 -14.84 -0.23
CA LYS A 85 -11.14 -14.20 0.04
C LYS A 85 -11.10 -13.48 1.37
N VAL A 86 -11.56 -12.25 1.38
CA VAL A 86 -11.69 -11.42 2.59
C VAL A 86 -13.10 -10.84 2.67
N GLU A 87 -13.50 -10.39 3.85
CA GLU A 87 -14.81 -9.78 4.06
C GLU A 87 -14.91 -8.37 3.44
N SER A 88 -13.80 -7.60 3.49
CA SER A 88 -13.68 -6.27 2.92
C SER A 88 -12.28 -6.08 2.36
N THR A 89 -12.17 -5.85 1.06
CA THR A 89 -10.90 -5.55 0.39
C THR A 89 -10.40 -4.15 0.75
N GLU A 90 -11.31 -3.22 1.05
CA GLU A 90 -10.95 -1.86 1.49
C GLU A 90 -10.21 -1.87 2.84
N ASP A 91 -10.71 -2.65 3.82
CA ASP A 91 -10.04 -2.82 5.11
C ASP A 91 -8.76 -3.65 5.00
N ALA A 92 -8.73 -4.58 4.06
CA ALA A 92 -7.62 -5.50 3.85
C ALA A 92 -6.41 -4.83 3.20
N VAL A 93 -6.62 -3.98 2.20
CA VAL A 93 -5.54 -3.40 1.39
C VAL A 93 -4.53 -2.64 2.25
N GLY A 94 -4.98 -1.89 3.25
CA GLY A 94 -4.10 -1.15 4.16
C GLY A 94 -3.16 -2.06 4.95
N LYS A 95 -3.68 -3.16 5.49
CA LYS A 95 -2.91 -4.15 6.26
C LYS A 95 -1.94 -4.91 5.35
N VAL A 96 -2.41 -5.31 4.18
CA VAL A 96 -1.60 -6.00 3.17
C VAL A 96 -0.44 -5.13 2.71
N ALA A 97 -0.69 -3.86 2.38
CA ALA A 97 0.34 -2.91 2.01
C ALA A 97 1.35 -2.70 3.15
N THR A 98 0.87 -2.50 4.38
CA THR A 98 1.74 -2.32 5.55
C THR A 98 2.68 -3.52 5.75
N LEU A 99 2.16 -4.75 5.64
CA LEU A 99 2.98 -5.95 5.75
C LEU A 99 3.97 -6.08 4.60
N PHE A 100 3.51 -5.85 3.38
CA PHE A 100 4.35 -5.98 2.20
C PHE A 100 5.55 -5.01 2.25
N TYR A 101 5.34 -3.79 2.72
CA TYR A 101 6.38 -2.77 2.85
C TYR A 101 7.14 -2.80 4.18
N GLY A 102 6.91 -3.80 5.04
CA GLY A 102 7.65 -3.99 6.29
C GLY A 102 7.31 -2.96 7.36
N ASP A 103 6.05 -2.51 7.42
CA ASP A 103 5.51 -1.60 8.43
C ASP A 103 6.33 -0.30 8.59
N PRO A 104 6.43 0.50 7.52
CA PRO A 104 7.27 1.70 7.53
C PRO A 104 6.84 2.72 8.58
N SER A 105 5.56 2.71 8.97
CA SER A 105 5.01 3.63 9.97
C SER A 105 5.69 3.49 11.33
N LYS A 106 6.10 2.28 11.72
CA LYS A 106 6.80 2.04 12.99
C LYS A 106 8.21 2.60 13.06
N LYS A 107 8.82 2.86 11.91
CA LYS A 107 10.18 3.39 11.82
C LYS A 107 10.22 4.92 11.79
N LEU A 108 9.07 5.58 11.73
CA LEU A 108 8.92 7.04 11.63
C LEU A 108 8.21 7.60 12.86
N LYS A 109 8.51 8.86 13.18
CA LYS A 109 7.71 9.64 14.14
C LYS A 109 6.62 10.36 13.35
N LEU A 110 5.39 9.86 13.44
CA LEU A 110 4.26 10.40 12.71
C LEU A 110 3.49 11.41 13.57
N VAL A 111 3.17 12.56 12.98
CA VAL A 111 2.31 13.58 13.59
C VAL A 111 1.09 13.77 12.69
N GLY A 112 -0.08 13.44 13.20
CA GLY A 112 -1.35 13.64 12.49
C GLY A 112 -2.02 14.95 12.90
N VAL A 113 -2.50 15.72 11.91
CA VAL A 113 -3.28 16.94 12.13
C VAL A 113 -4.69 16.72 11.62
N THR A 114 -5.68 16.83 12.51
CA THR A 114 -7.10 16.73 12.17
C THR A 114 -7.85 18.00 12.53
N GLY A 115 -9.02 18.19 11.94
CA GLY A 115 -9.88 19.37 12.18
C GLY A 115 -10.63 19.77 10.93
N THR A 116 -11.61 20.64 11.05
CA THR A 116 -12.40 21.19 9.93
C THR A 116 -11.62 22.18 9.11
N ASN A 117 -10.82 23.07 9.75
CA ASN A 117 -10.04 24.12 9.11
C ASN A 117 -8.60 24.10 9.62
N GLY A 118 -7.68 24.68 8.86
CA GLY A 118 -6.28 24.93 9.26
C GLY A 118 -5.36 23.69 9.23
N LYS A 119 -5.85 22.51 8.87
CA LYS A 119 -5.02 21.28 8.83
C LYS A 119 -3.73 21.44 8.03
N THR A 120 -3.87 21.86 6.77
CA THR A 120 -2.72 22.05 5.88
C THR A 120 -1.76 23.12 6.40
N THR A 121 -2.29 24.23 6.90
CA THR A 121 -1.47 25.32 7.47
C THR A 121 -0.65 24.84 8.66
N ILE A 122 -1.29 24.16 9.62
CA ILE A 122 -0.61 23.63 10.82
C ILE A 122 0.43 22.58 10.42
N ALA A 123 0.08 21.64 9.55
CA ALA A 123 1.00 20.61 9.08
C ALA A 123 2.23 21.23 8.38
N THR A 124 2.02 22.24 7.52
CA THR A 124 3.10 22.96 6.83
C THR A 124 3.98 23.75 7.80
N LEU A 125 3.38 24.40 8.81
CA LEU A 125 4.17 25.12 9.83
C LEU A 125 5.02 24.17 10.66
N LEU A 126 4.49 23.01 11.07
CA LEU A 126 5.24 21.97 11.77
C LEU A 126 6.39 21.43 10.90
N TYR A 127 6.11 21.10 9.64
CA TYR A 127 7.12 20.66 8.69
C TYR A 127 8.26 21.68 8.57
N ASN A 128 7.96 22.95 8.33
CA ASN A 128 8.95 24.01 8.22
C ASN A 128 9.74 24.21 9.52
N MET A 129 9.09 24.10 10.67
CA MET A 129 9.74 24.20 11.99
C MET A 129 10.74 23.06 12.19
N PHE A 130 10.35 21.82 11.96
CA PHE A 130 11.27 20.68 12.11
C PHE A 130 12.42 20.72 11.11
N ARG A 131 12.16 21.17 9.87
CA ARG A 131 13.22 21.41 8.88
C ARG A 131 14.23 22.44 9.38
N LYS A 132 13.78 23.56 9.94
CA LYS A 132 14.67 24.59 10.52
C LYS A 132 15.49 24.08 11.71
N PHE A 133 14.98 23.10 12.44
CA PHE A 133 15.73 22.43 13.50
C PHE A 133 16.70 21.35 12.99
N GLY A 134 16.85 21.21 11.68
CA GLY A 134 17.78 20.27 11.06
C GLY A 134 17.26 18.81 11.00
N HIS A 135 15.97 18.60 11.24
CA HIS A 135 15.39 17.26 11.10
C HIS A 135 15.05 16.97 9.64
N LYS A 136 15.37 15.77 9.19
CA LYS A 136 14.86 15.23 7.94
C LYS A 136 13.40 14.84 8.15
N CYS A 137 12.50 15.41 7.39
CA CYS A 137 11.07 15.17 7.53
C CYS A 137 10.34 15.31 6.20
N GLY A 138 9.14 14.74 6.13
CA GLY A 138 8.23 14.91 5.02
C GLY A 138 6.88 15.45 5.49
N LEU A 139 6.12 15.96 4.54
CA LEU A 139 4.75 16.44 4.70
C LEU A 139 3.87 15.70 3.71
N LEU A 140 2.85 15.02 4.20
CA LEU A 140 1.79 14.44 3.37
C LEU A 140 0.54 15.29 3.56
N SER A 141 0.06 15.89 2.47
CA SER A 141 -1.12 16.75 2.50
C SER A 141 -1.97 16.59 1.25
N THR A 142 -3.19 17.11 1.29
CA THR A 142 -4.13 17.07 0.16
C THR A 142 -3.72 17.93 -1.04
N VAL A 143 -2.73 18.79 -0.88
CA VAL A 143 -2.29 19.74 -1.91
C VAL A 143 -0.99 19.28 -2.56
N CYS A 144 -0.03 18.90 -1.75
CA CYS A 144 1.28 18.45 -2.21
C CYS A 144 1.94 17.63 -1.12
N ASN A 145 2.68 16.62 -1.51
CA ASN A 145 3.54 15.85 -0.64
C ASN A 145 4.97 16.39 -0.76
N TYR A 146 5.63 16.56 0.36
CA TYR A 146 7.04 16.95 0.39
C TYR A 146 7.87 15.85 1.04
N ILE A 147 8.92 15.45 0.37
CA ILE A 147 9.97 14.59 0.90
C ILE A 147 11.25 15.40 0.89
N GLU A 148 11.68 15.85 2.06
CA GLU A 148 12.70 16.93 2.22
C GLU A 148 12.31 18.17 1.42
N ASP A 149 13.11 18.54 0.40
CA ASP A 149 12.88 19.71 -0.45
C ASP A 149 12.18 19.36 -1.77
N GLU A 150 11.92 18.08 -2.01
CA GLU A 150 11.28 17.60 -3.24
C GLU A 150 9.77 17.62 -3.07
N ALA A 151 9.09 18.36 -3.93
CA ALA A 151 7.64 18.38 -4.00
C ALA A 151 7.16 17.26 -4.92
N ILE A 152 6.37 16.35 -4.39
CA ILE A 152 5.72 15.28 -5.14
C ILE A 152 4.25 15.68 -5.30
N PRO A 153 3.77 15.87 -6.52
CA PRO A 153 2.36 16.15 -6.75
C PRO A 153 1.48 15.08 -6.11
N ALA A 154 0.41 15.48 -5.46
CA ALA A 154 -0.60 14.58 -4.95
C ALA A 154 -1.59 14.28 -6.09
N ASP A 155 -1.57 13.06 -6.62
CA ASP A 155 -2.50 12.63 -7.68
C ASP A 155 -3.94 12.51 -7.15
N HIS A 156 -4.10 12.29 -5.84
CA HIS A 156 -5.38 12.17 -5.16
C HIS A 156 -5.40 12.97 -3.86
N THR A 157 -6.60 13.39 -3.44
CA THR A 157 -6.83 14.10 -2.17
C THR A 157 -6.36 13.28 -0.96
N THR A 158 -6.43 11.97 -1.06
CA THR A 158 -5.89 11.00 -0.09
C THR A 158 -5.16 9.93 -0.88
N PRO A 159 -3.86 9.70 -0.64
CA PRO A 159 -3.14 8.61 -1.29
C PRO A 159 -3.78 7.27 -0.92
N ASP A 160 -3.78 6.33 -1.87
CA ASP A 160 -4.20 4.98 -1.55
C ASP A 160 -3.22 4.32 -0.54
N PRO A 161 -3.63 3.26 0.16
CA PRO A 161 -2.79 2.63 1.18
C PRO A 161 -1.45 2.11 0.65
N ILE A 162 -1.36 1.74 -0.62
CA ILE A 162 -0.13 1.26 -1.27
C ILE A 162 0.80 2.44 -1.50
N GLU A 163 0.29 3.52 -2.10
CA GLU A 163 1.02 4.76 -2.33
C GLU A 163 1.50 5.38 -1.02
N LEU A 164 0.64 5.40 0.01
CA LEU A 164 1.00 5.90 1.33
C LEU A 164 2.20 5.13 1.92
N ASN A 165 2.19 3.81 1.88
CA ASN A 165 3.30 3.00 2.39
C ASN A 165 4.59 3.22 1.57
N LEU A 166 4.50 3.42 0.26
CA LEU A 166 5.64 3.78 -0.59
C LEU A 166 6.23 5.14 -0.20
N LEU A 167 5.39 6.15 0.04
CA LEU A 167 5.83 7.48 0.49
C LEU A 167 6.51 7.39 1.86
N LEU A 168 5.95 6.64 2.81
CA LEU A 168 6.56 6.42 4.13
C LEU A 168 7.90 5.70 4.01
N LEU A 169 8.01 4.72 3.12
CA LEU A 169 9.27 4.01 2.87
C LEU A 169 10.35 4.96 2.29
N SER A 170 9.97 5.83 1.37
CA SER A 170 10.86 6.86 0.81
C SER A 170 11.39 7.79 1.91
N LEU A 171 10.54 8.18 2.86
CA LEU A 171 10.95 8.99 4.02
C LEU A 171 11.96 8.27 4.94
N ILE A 172 11.86 6.94 5.08
CA ILE A 172 12.85 6.16 5.85
C ILE A 172 14.20 6.19 5.16
N HIS A 173 14.25 5.93 3.84
CA HIS A 173 15.51 5.90 3.09
C HIS A 173 16.27 7.23 3.14
N ILE A 174 15.56 8.33 3.21
CA ILE A 174 16.15 9.66 3.33
C ILE A 174 16.64 9.91 4.76
N SER A 175 15.93 9.40 5.77
CA SER A 175 16.30 9.60 7.19
C SER A 175 17.44 8.69 7.65
N GLU A 176 17.73 7.59 6.96
CA GLU A 176 18.90 6.75 7.26
C GLU A 176 20.18 7.51 6.92
N PRO A 177 21.13 7.67 7.88
CA PRO A 177 22.44 8.23 7.56
C PRO A 177 23.10 7.28 6.54
N THR A 178 23.56 7.84 5.41
CA THR A 178 24.44 7.11 4.49
C THR A 178 25.60 6.57 5.31
N ARG A 179 25.63 5.25 5.55
CA ARG A 179 26.80 4.62 6.17
C ARG A 179 27.99 4.86 5.22
N PRO A 180 29.04 5.55 5.65
CA PRO A 180 30.27 5.55 4.87
C PRO A 180 30.79 4.09 4.83
N TYR A 181 31.09 3.63 3.65
CA TYR A 181 31.75 2.35 3.41
C TYR A 181 33.14 2.34 4.06
#